data_6bb3fbb0509d9539e94e2ad3238efdcd
#
_entry.id   6bb3fbb0509d9539e94e2ad3238efdcd
#
_cell.length_a   1.000
_cell.length_b   1.000
_cell.length_c   1.000
_cell.angle_alpha   90.00
_cell.angle_beta   90.00
_cell.angle_gamma   90.00
#
_symmetry.space_group_name_H-M   'P 1'
#
loop_
_entity.id
_entity.type
_entity.pdbx_description
1 polymer ?
#
loop_
_entity_poly.entity_id
_entity_poly.type
_entity_poly.pdbx_seq_one_letter_code
_entity_poly.pdbx_strand_id
1 'polypeptide(L)'
;YDPAGKEGLAELTAFLLRTGGTAKHPSGEMDRRLDFLAASPSISMSLDSASVHFTFLKSDLDECLDLLSEMLLEPAFEEKKIQEALALKKEELRRTADNPQTLAFREFNRLLYPGDPRGRYATIASLNNLSREDLAAFHRQYFSPANMMLAVSGDITREEAVKKLEKVFGHAKIPPRVQSVPETPRQGGRGIFLIRKPLPQSTVVTGELTISKNHPD
;
A
#
# COMPACT_ATOMS: atom_id res chain seq x y z
N TYR A 1 -1.75 -7.72 -5.62
CA TYR A 1 -2.15 -8.64 -4.53
C TYR A 1 -0.94 -9.34 -3.94
N ASP A 2 -0.98 -9.56 -2.63
CA ASP A 2 0.07 -10.29 -1.94
C ASP A 2 0.13 -11.75 -2.39
N PRO A 3 1.34 -12.36 -2.50
CA PRO A 3 1.47 -13.80 -2.67
C PRO A 3 0.86 -14.56 -1.48
N ALA A 4 0.37 -15.77 -1.70
CA ALA A 4 -0.16 -16.60 -0.64
C ALA A 4 0.90 -16.88 0.45
N GLY A 5 0.53 -16.69 1.73
CA GLY A 5 1.42 -16.83 2.87
C GLY A 5 2.32 -15.62 3.14
N LYS A 6 2.19 -14.56 2.34
CA LYS A 6 2.90 -13.28 2.49
C LYS A 6 1.93 -12.09 2.55
N GLU A 7 0.74 -12.32 3.06
CA GLU A 7 -0.26 -11.29 3.25
C GLU A 7 0.27 -10.17 4.16
N GLY A 8 0.12 -8.92 3.71
CA GLY A 8 0.69 -7.71 4.31
C GLY A 8 1.95 -7.19 3.62
N LEU A 9 2.48 -7.91 2.61
CA LEU A 9 3.67 -7.51 1.86
C LEU A 9 3.48 -6.16 1.15
N ALA A 10 2.38 -5.99 0.42
CA ALA A 10 2.07 -4.77 -0.31
C ALA A 10 1.99 -3.55 0.63
N GLU A 11 1.25 -3.69 1.73
CA GLU A 11 1.08 -2.62 2.72
C GLU A 11 2.40 -2.27 3.42
N LEU A 12 3.17 -3.29 3.80
CA LEU A 12 4.49 -3.09 4.41
C LEU A 12 5.46 -2.42 3.42
N THR A 13 5.44 -2.82 2.14
CA THR A 13 6.24 -2.18 1.09
C THR A 13 5.89 -0.70 0.97
N ALA A 14 4.62 -0.35 0.84
CA ALA A 14 4.17 1.04 0.72
C ALA A 14 4.58 1.88 1.96
N PHE A 15 4.41 1.34 3.15
CA PHE A 15 4.84 2.00 4.38
C PHE A 15 6.36 2.29 4.38
N LEU A 16 7.16 1.31 3.96
CA LEU A 16 8.62 1.41 3.93
C LEU A 16 9.17 2.25 2.77
N LEU A 17 8.41 2.49 1.71
CA LEU A 17 8.79 3.50 0.70
C LEU A 17 8.92 4.89 1.34
N ARG A 18 8.08 5.21 2.31
CA ARG A 18 8.14 6.51 3.03
C ARG A 18 9.17 6.50 4.17
N THR A 19 9.31 5.38 4.88
CA THR A 19 10.03 5.33 6.16
C THR A 19 11.32 4.53 6.14
N GLY A 20 11.55 3.76 5.08
CA GLY A 20 12.62 2.77 5.00
C GLY A 20 13.95 3.30 4.45
N GLY A 21 14.07 4.62 4.22
CA GLY A 21 15.24 5.23 3.59
C GLY A 21 15.33 4.95 2.09
N THR A 22 16.24 5.64 1.43
CA THR A 22 16.56 5.48 0.00
C THR A 22 18.04 5.14 -0.18
N ALA A 23 18.44 4.82 -1.41
CA ALA A 23 19.85 4.56 -1.73
C ALA A 23 20.76 5.77 -1.46
N LYS A 24 20.22 7.01 -1.54
CA LYS A 24 20.97 8.24 -1.32
C LYS A 24 20.81 8.82 0.08
N HIS A 25 19.61 8.70 0.65
CA HIS A 25 19.26 9.29 1.93
C HIS A 25 18.83 8.19 2.92
N PRO A 26 19.61 7.90 3.96
CA PRO A 26 19.16 7.07 5.07
C PRO A 26 17.86 7.60 5.68
N SER A 27 17.05 6.73 6.29
CA SER A 27 15.71 7.05 6.78
C SER A 27 15.66 8.30 7.68
N GLY A 28 16.60 8.44 8.62
CA GLY A 28 16.66 9.61 9.50
C GLY A 28 17.09 10.91 8.80
N GLU A 29 17.80 10.85 7.69
CA GLU A 29 18.12 12.01 6.87
C GLU A 29 16.94 12.40 5.99
N MET A 30 16.30 11.44 5.37
CA MET A 30 15.07 11.66 4.60
C MET A 30 14.01 12.37 5.46
N ASP A 31 13.78 11.90 6.68
CA ASP A 31 12.83 12.51 7.60
C ASP A 31 13.18 13.98 7.90
N ARG A 32 14.44 14.26 8.24
CA ARG A 32 14.88 15.65 8.50
C ARG A 32 14.71 16.58 7.29
N ARG A 33 14.97 16.09 6.07
CA ARG A 33 14.79 16.90 4.86
C ARG A 33 13.31 17.21 4.61
N LEU A 34 12.46 16.21 4.71
CA LEU A 34 11.01 16.39 4.56
C LEU A 34 10.44 17.35 5.63
N ASP A 35 10.89 17.22 6.87
CA ASP A 35 10.49 18.12 7.95
C ASP A 35 10.95 19.56 7.68
N PHE A 36 12.19 19.75 7.21
CA PHE A 36 12.72 21.07 6.86
C PHE A 36 11.90 21.75 5.73
N LEU A 37 11.48 20.96 4.73
CA LEU A 37 10.66 21.41 3.61
C LEU A 37 9.17 21.55 3.99
N ALA A 38 8.78 21.24 5.21
CA ALA A 38 7.38 21.09 5.63
C ALA A 38 6.56 20.23 4.65
N ALA A 39 7.19 19.23 4.07
CA ALA A 39 6.66 18.37 3.04
C ALA A 39 6.32 16.99 3.60
N SER A 40 5.07 16.55 3.43
CA SER A 40 4.58 15.32 4.03
C SER A 40 4.01 14.37 2.97
N PRO A 41 4.85 13.51 2.36
CA PRO A 41 4.35 12.47 1.48
C PRO A 41 3.59 11.41 2.27
N SER A 42 2.42 11.03 1.79
CA SER A 42 1.67 9.88 2.30
C SER A 42 1.54 8.82 1.21
N ILE A 43 1.75 7.56 1.59
CA ILE A 43 1.62 6.41 0.68
C ILE A 43 0.62 5.46 1.33
N SER A 44 -0.44 5.14 0.60
CA SER A 44 -1.49 4.23 1.06
C SER A 44 -1.73 3.13 0.03
N MET A 45 -2.10 1.95 0.52
CA MET A 45 -2.47 0.80 -0.32
C MET A 45 -3.98 0.59 -0.27
N SER A 46 -4.56 0.41 -1.45
CA SER A 46 -5.85 -0.23 -1.61
C SER A 46 -5.66 -1.67 -2.07
N LEU A 47 -6.76 -2.33 -2.42
CA LEU A 47 -6.72 -3.73 -2.83
C LEU A 47 -5.90 -3.96 -4.11
N ASP A 48 -5.94 -3.01 -5.05
CA ASP A 48 -5.40 -3.14 -6.42
C ASP A 48 -4.50 -1.97 -6.85
N SER A 49 -4.34 -0.97 -5.99
CA SER A 49 -3.56 0.22 -6.31
C SER A 49 -2.84 0.80 -5.09
N ALA A 50 -1.76 1.52 -5.32
CA ALA A 50 -1.13 2.40 -4.35
C ALA A 50 -1.46 3.84 -4.71
N SER A 51 -1.78 4.66 -3.71
CA SER A 51 -1.94 6.10 -3.87
C SER A 51 -0.83 6.82 -3.13
N VAL A 52 -0.18 7.75 -3.82
CA VAL A 52 0.82 8.63 -3.24
C VAL A 52 0.29 10.05 -3.30
N HIS A 53 0.20 10.69 -2.16
CA HIS A 53 -0.16 12.10 -2.08
C HIS A 53 1.00 12.88 -1.48
N PHE A 54 1.38 13.98 -2.13
CA PHE A 54 2.51 14.78 -1.70
C PHE A 54 2.23 16.27 -1.92
N THR A 55 2.23 17.05 -0.86
CA THR A 55 2.02 18.50 -0.87
C THR A 55 3.27 19.20 -0.37
N PHE A 56 3.68 20.24 -1.07
CA PHE A 56 4.88 21.03 -0.77
C PHE A 56 4.79 22.42 -1.38
N LEU A 57 5.71 23.32 -1.02
CA LEU A 57 5.78 24.67 -1.58
C LEU A 57 6.39 24.63 -2.99
N LYS A 58 5.93 25.55 -3.86
CA LYS A 58 6.46 25.68 -5.22
C LYS A 58 7.97 25.97 -5.26
N SER A 59 8.48 26.73 -4.29
CA SER A 59 9.92 27.00 -4.14
C SER A 59 10.76 25.72 -4.04
N ASP A 60 10.19 24.65 -3.51
CA ASP A 60 10.88 23.42 -3.17
C ASP A 60 10.55 22.27 -4.15
N LEU A 61 9.87 22.63 -5.26
CA LEU A 61 9.36 21.67 -6.26
C LEU A 61 10.45 20.70 -6.74
N ASP A 62 11.63 21.19 -7.11
CA ASP A 62 12.68 20.33 -7.66
C ASP A 62 13.20 19.33 -6.62
N GLU A 63 13.49 19.80 -5.41
CA GLU A 63 13.96 18.95 -4.32
C GLU A 63 12.90 17.94 -3.89
N CYS A 64 11.64 18.36 -3.77
CA CYS A 64 10.54 17.47 -3.43
C CYS A 64 10.29 16.39 -4.48
N LEU A 65 10.40 16.72 -5.78
CA LEU A 65 10.29 15.73 -6.85
C LEU A 65 11.47 14.75 -6.85
N ASP A 66 12.68 15.21 -6.58
CA ASP A 66 13.85 14.34 -6.45
C ASP A 66 13.68 13.37 -5.27
N LEU A 67 13.27 13.86 -4.08
CA LEU A 67 12.98 13.02 -2.92
C LEU A 67 11.85 12.01 -3.19
N LEU A 68 10.78 12.44 -3.88
CA LEU A 68 9.68 11.56 -4.27
C LEU A 68 10.16 10.45 -5.20
N SER A 69 10.96 10.79 -6.22
CA SER A 69 11.49 9.79 -7.14
C SER A 69 12.40 8.78 -6.44
N GLU A 70 13.23 9.23 -5.51
CA GLU A 70 14.07 8.33 -4.71
C GLU A 70 13.24 7.37 -3.85
N MET A 71 12.22 7.87 -3.14
CA MET A 71 11.32 7.02 -2.34
C MET A 71 10.62 5.97 -3.21
N LEU A 72 10.17 6.35 -4.42
CA LEU A 72 9.38 5.48 -5.28
C LEU A 72 10.23 4.54 -6.13
N LEU A 73 11.48 4.90 -6.48
CA LEU A 73 12.29 4.15 -7.43
C LEU A 73 13.54 3.50 -6.82
N GLU A 74 14.07 4.07 -5.74
CA GLU A 74 15.35 3.66 -5.15
C GLU A 74 15.25 3.40 -3.63
N PRO A 75 14.20 2.71 -3.12
CA PRO A 75 14.07 2.47 -1.69
C PRO A 75 15.19 1.56 -1.17
N ALA A 76 15.73 1.88 0.00
CA ALA A 76 16.79 1.09 0.64
C ALA A 76 16.23 -0.09 1.43
N PHE A 77 15.00 0.01 1.95
CA PHE A 77 14.43 -0.97 2.86
C PHE A 77 15.40 -1.33 4.00
N GLU A 78 15.76 -0.31 4.79
CA GLU A 78 16.69 -0.49 5.92
C GLU A 78 16.17 -1.55 6.89
N GLU A 79 17.03 -2.51 7.24
CA GLU A 79 16.66 -3.66 8.07
C GLU A 79 16.03 -3.24 9.41
N LYS A 80 16.60 -2.23 10.07
CA LYS A 80 16.06 -1.68 11.31
C LYS A 80 14.62 -1.18 11.11
N LYS A 81 14.34 -0.48 10.00
CA LYS A 81 13.01 0.03 9.68
C LYS A 81 12.01 -1.07 9.33
N ILE A 82 12.47 -2.14 8.70
CA ILE A 82 11.65 -3.33 8.47
C ILE A 82 11.21 -3.94 9.81
N GLN A 83 12.13 -4.13 10.75
CA GLN A 83 11.81 -4.69 12.06
C GLN A 83 10.85 -3.80 12.88
N GLU A 84 11.07 -2.48 12.86
CA GLU A 84 10.17 -1.49 13.49
C GLU A 84 8.75 -1.57 12.87
N ALA A 85 8.65 -1.59 11.55
CA ALA A 85 7.37 -1.65 10.83
C ALA A 85 6.64 -2.98 11.07
N LEU A 86 7.35 -4.11 11.07
CA LEU A 86 6.79 -5.41 11.39
C LEU A 86 6.25 -5.46 12.83
N ALA A 87 6.99 -4.90 13.79
CA ALA A 87 6.53 -4.84 15.18
C ALA A 87 5.24 -4.02 15.31
N LEU A 88 5.19 -2.85 14.64
CA LEU A 88 4.01 -1.99 14.60
C LEU A 88 2.80 -2.71 14.00
N LYS A 89 2.98 -3.37 12.83
CA LYS A 89 1.91 -4.13 12.16
C LYS A 89 1.40 -5.31 12.97
N LYS A 90 2.28 -6.03 13.67
CA LYS A 90 1.87 -7.11 14.57
C LYS A 90 1.04 -6.61 15.75
N GLU A 91 1.38 -5.45 16.29
CA GLU A 91 0.59 -4.82 17.36
C GLU A 91 -0.77 -4.33 16.84
N GLU A 92 -0.82 -3.73 15.65
CA GLU A 92 -2.07 -3.35 15.00
C GLU A 92 -3.00 -4.54 14.78
N LEU A 93 -2.46 -5.69 14.32
CA LEU A 93 -3.23 -6.92 14.16
C LEU A 93 -3.82 -7.45 15.47
N ARG A 94 -3.07 -7.36 16.59
CA ARG A 94 -3.58 -7.74 17.91
C ARG A 94 -4.77 -6.86 18.29
N ARG A 95 -4.66 -5.56 18.12
CA ARG A 95 -5.74 -4.59 18.42
C ARG A 95 -6.95 -4.74 17.51
N THR A 96 -6.77 -5.16 16.26
CA THR A 96 -7.89 -5.43 15.35
C THR A 96 -8.84 -6.47 15.92
N ALA A 97 -8.32 -7.47 16.63
CA ALA A 97 -9.14 -8.48 17.29
C ALA A 97 -10.00 -7.93 18.45
N ASP A 98 -9.64 -6.76 19.00
CA ASP A 98 -10.36 -6.11 20.09
C ASP A 98 -11.48 -5.18 19.61
N ASN A 99 -11.48 -4.82 18.31
CA ASN A 99 -12.55 -4.02 17.70
C ASN A 99 -13.58 -4.94 17.02
N PRO A 100 -14.80 -5.06 17.58
CA PRO A 100 -15.80 -6.01 17.07
C PRO A 100 -16.28 -5.66 15.66
N GLN A 101 -16.37 -4.38 15.31
CA GLN A 101 -16.80 -3.95 13.99
C GLN A 101 -15.75 -4.31 12.93
N THR A 102 -14.49 -3.97 13.16
CA THR A 102 -13.38 -4.29 12.25
C THR A 102 -13.24 -5.81 12.07
N LEU A 103 -13.36 -6.56 13.16
CA LEU A 103 -13.33 -8.02 13.11
C LEU A 103 -14.48 -8.59 12.29
N ALA A 104 -15.71 -8.09 12.51
CA ALA A 104 -16.90 -8.56 11.80
C ALA A 104 -16.77 -8.32 10.28
N PHE A 105 -16.35 -7.12 9.84
CA PHE A 105 -16.13 -6.82 8.43
C PHE A 105 -15.00 -7.64 7.81
N ARG A 106 -13.91 -7.85 8.53
CA ARG A 106 -12.80 -8.68 8.08
C ARG A 106 -13.25 -10.13 7.84
N GLU A 107 -13.93 -10.73 8.79
CA GLU A 107 -14.42 -12.10 8.67
C GLU A 107 -15.54 -12.22 7.63
N PHE A 108 -16.41 -11.23 7.49
CA PHE A 108 -17.39 -11.14 6.43
C PHE A 108 -16.75 -11.16 5.04
N ASN A 109 -15.74 -10.32 4.80
CA ASN A 109 -15.02 -10.31 3.53
C ASN A 109 -14.30 -11.64 3.26
N ARG A 110 -13.70 -12.26 4.27
CA ARG A 110 -13.08 -13.57 4.15
C ARG A 110 -14.05 -14.65 3.67
N LEU A 111 -15.29 -14.58 4.15
CA LEU A 111 -16.36 -15.50 3.77
C LEU A 111 -16.95 -15.20 2.39
N LEU A 112 -17.02 -13.92 2.00
CA LEU A 112 -17.47 -13.53 0.67
C LEU A 112 -16.48 -13.93 -0.43
N TYR A 113 -15.18 -13.96 -0.12
CA TYR A 113 -14.11 -14.20 -1.09
C TYR A 113 -13.25 -15.42 -0.72
N PRO A 114 -13.84 -16.63 -0.61
CA PRO A 114 -13.11 -17.82 -0.22
C PRO A 114 -12.03 -18.19 -1.26
N GLY A 115 -10.78 -18.28 -0.81
CA GLY A 115 -9.65 -18.60 -1.69
C GLY A 115 -9.17 -17.47 -2.61
N ASP A 116 -9.87 -16.36 -2.65
CA ASP A 116 -9.50 -15.18 -3.47
C ASP A 116 -8.57 -14.23 -2.68
N PRO A 117 -7.64 -13.53 -3.34
CA PRO A 117 -6.81 -12.52 -2.69
C PRO A 117 -7.59 -11.45 -1.90
N ARG A 118 -8.80 -11.11 -2.33
CA ARG A 118 -9.68 -10.12 -1.66
C ARG A 118 -10.14 -10.55 -0.28
N GLY A 119 -10.24 -11.87 -0.03
CA GLY A 119 -10.57 -12.43 1.27
C GLY A 119 -9.37 -12.74 2.16
N ARG A 120 -8.15 -12.48 1.71
CA ARG A 120 -6.93 -12.75 2.46
C ARG A 120 -6.48 -11.51 3.23
N TYR A 121 -6.08 -11.71 4.48
CA TYR A 121 -5.62 -10.66 5.38
C TYR A 121 -4.30 -11.05 6.01
N ALA A 122 -3.46 -10.06 6.32
CA ALA A 122 -2.25 -10.27 7.07
C ALA A 122 -2.52 -11.00 8.39
N THR A 123 -1.62 -11.89 8.73
CA THR A 123 -1.57 -12.62 10.00
C THR A 123 -0.20 -12.47 10.63
N ILE A 124 -0.06 -12.78 11.93
CA ILE A 124 1.26 -12.81 12.55
C ILE A 124 2.20 -13.78 11.83
N ALA A 125 1.67 -14.91 11.37
CA ALA A 125 2.45 -15.91 10.63
C ALA A 125 2.91 -15.36 9.27
N SER A 126 2.01 -14.77 8.47
CA SER A 126 2.40 -14.19 7.17
C SER A 126 3.41 -13.05 7.32
N LEU A 127 3.25 -12.17 8.33
CA LEU A 127 4.22 -11.12 8.61
C LEU A 127 5.60 -11.66 9.04
N ASN A 128 5.65 -12.79 9.75
CA ASN A 128 6.93 -13.43 10.10
C ASN A 128 7.66 -14.03 8.90
N ASN A 129 6.94 -14.31 7.81
CA ASN A 129 7.50 -14.86 6.58
C ASN A 129 8.00 -13.78 5.59
N LEU A 130 7.87 -12.50 5.94
CA LEU A 130 8.32 -11.40 5.08
C LEU A 130 9.80 -11.14 5.29
N SER A 131 10.53 -11.02 4.19
CA SER A 131 11.95 -10.66 4.15
C SER A 131 12.18 -9.36 3.36
N ARG A 132 13.37 -8.79 3.49
CA ARG A 132 13.80 -7.64 2.69
C ARG A 132 13.79 -7.95 1.19
N GLU A 133 14.15 -9.18 0.82
CA GLU A 133 14.13 -9.66 -0.58
C GLU A 133 12.72 -9.68 -1.15
N ASP A 134 11.72 -10.03 -0.34
CA ASP A 134 10.31 -9.99 -0.75
C ASP A 134 9.83 -8.55 -1.02
N LEU A 135 10.18 -7.62 -0.13
CA LEU A 135 9.87 -6.20 -0.30
C LEU A 135 10.51 -5.66 -1.58
N ALA A 136 11.79 -5.94 -1.80
CA ALA A 136 12.50 -5.52 -2.99
C ALA A 136 11.96 -6.17 -4.28
N ALA A 137 11.54 -7.43 -4.23
CA ALA A 137 10.94 -8.12 -5.36
C ALA A 137 9.56 -7.55 -5.71
N PHE A 138 8.71 -7.33 -4.69
CA PHE A 138 7.41 -6.71 -4.83
C PHE A 138 7.52 -5.30 -5.40
N HIS A 139 8.43 -4.49 -4.85
CA HIS A 139 8.71 -3.15 -5.34
C HIS A 139 9.10 -3.15 -6.82
N ARG A 140 10.09 -3.96 -7.22
CA ARG A 140 10.52 -4.04 -8.62
C ARG A 140 9.41 -4.48 -9.58
N GLN A 141 8.48 -5.28 -9.10
CA GLN A 141 7.37 -5.78 -9.92
C GLN A 141 6.28 -4.73 -10.14
N TYR A 142 5.94 -3.94 -9.12
CA TYR A 142 4.74 -3.11 -9.14
C TYR A 142 5.02 -1.60 -9.16
N PHE A 143 6.09 -1.13 -8.53
CA PHE A 143 6.44 0.28 -8.44
C PHE A 143 7.37 0.70 -9.58
N SER A 144 6.79 0.94 -10.72
CA SER A 144 7.50 1.39 -11.91
C SER A 144 6.74 2.54 -12.57
N PRO A 145 7.42 3.52 -13.16
CA PRO A 145 6.79 4.60 -13.91
C PRO A 145 5.79 4.14 -14.96
N ALA A 146 5.98 2.96 -15.57
CA ALA A 146 5.03 2.40 -16.54
C ALA A 146 3.66 2.05 -15.91
N ASN A 147 3.60 1.87 -14.60
CA ASN A 147 2.37 1.58 -13.85
C ASN A 147 1.84 2.80 -13.08
N MET A 148 2.45 3.97 -13.24
CA MET A 148 2.09 5.18 -12.50
C MET A 148 1.23 6.10 -13.34
N MET A 149 0.27 6.73 -12.69
CA MET A 149 -0.47 7.88 -13.19
C MET A 149 -0.16 9.04 -12.26
N LEU A 150 0.32 10.14 -12.82
CA LEU A 150 0.68 11.34 -12.06
C LEU A 150 -0.34 12.44 -12.33
N ALA A 151 -0.88 13.02 -11.27
CA ALA A 151 -1.73 14.21 -11.32
C ALA A 151 -1.03 15.34 -10.56
N VAL A 152 -0.94 16.50 -11.15
CA VAL A 152 -0.31 17.69 -10.58
C VAL A 152 -1.32 18.84 -10.55
N SER A 153 -1.42 19.49 -9.40
CA SER A 153 -2.27 20.68 -9.21
C SER A 153 -1.49 21.72 -8.42
N GLY A 154 -1.54 22.97 -8.85
CA GLY A 154 -0.85 24.07 -8.18
C GLY A 154 -0.45 25.19 -9.16
N ASP A 155 0.40 26.08 -8.69
CA ASP A 155 0.95 27.19 -9.50
C ASP A 155 2.11 26.69 -10.40
N ILE A 156 1.75 25.92 -11.43
CA ILE A 156 2.69 25.33 -12.39
C ILE A 156 2.00 25.17 -13.74
N THR A 157 2.72 25.44 -14.84
CA THR A 157 2.20 25.16 -16.18
C THR A 157 2.32 23.68 -16.52
N ARG A 158 1.52 23.23 -17.48
CA ARG A 158 1.58 21.85 -17.96
C ARG A 158 2.96 21.51 -18.52
N GLU A 159 3.54 22.41 -19.30
CA GLU A 159 4.85 22.25 -19.96
C GLU A 159 5.97 22.11 -18.92
N GLU A 160 5.93 22.93 -17.88
CA GLU A 160 6.88 22.85 -16.76
C GLU A 160 6.72 21.54 -16.00
N ALA A 161 5.50 21.16 -15.66
CA ALA A 161 5.22 19.91 -14.94
C ALA A 161 5.73 18.70 -15.73
N VAL A 162 5.40 18.58 -17.02
CA VAL A 162 5.85 17.48 -17.88
C VAL A 162 7.38 17.43 -17.92
N LYS A 163 8.05 18.57 -18.18
CA LYS A 163 9.52 18.62 -18.24
C LYS A 163 10.17 18.15 -16.93
N LYS A 164 9.63 18.56 -15.78
CA LYS A 164 10.19 18.18 -14.48
C LYS A 164 9.93 16.71 -14.15
N LEU A 165 8.74 16.21 -14.44
CA LEU A 165 8.40 14.80 -14.24
C LEU A 165 9.20 13.88 -15.16
N GLU A 166 9.39 14.24 -16.43
CA GLU A 166 10.25 13.50 -17.35
C GLU A 166 11.71 13.45 -16.87
N LYS A 167 12.21 14.53 -16.28
CA LYS A 167 13.57 14.56 -15.72
C LYS A 167 13.74 13.52 -14.62
N VAL A 168 12.79 13.36 -13.70
CA VAL A 168 12.94 12.50 -12.52
C VAL A 168 12.44 11.07 -12.74
N PHE A 169 11.45 10.84 -13.62
CA PHE A 169 10.87 9.52 -13.86
C PHE A 169 11.18 8.92 -15.23
N GLY A 170 11.61 9.75 -16.20
CA GLY A 170 11.79 9.33 -17.59
C GLY A 170 12.94 8.33 -17.83
N HIS A 171 13.86 8.19 -16.88
CA HIS A 171 15.01 7.27 -16.99
C HIS A 171 14.77 5.90 -16.39
N ALA A 172 13.64 5.69 -15.72
CA ALA A 172 13.35 4.43 -15.08
C ALA A 172 13.02 3.33 -16.11
N LYS A 173 13.59 2.15 -15.92
CA LYS A 173 13.33 1.00 -16.80
C LYS A 173 11.86 0.59 -16.70
N ILE A 174 11.22 0.34 -17.85
CA ILE A 174 9.86 -0.14 -17.93
C ILE A 174 9.86 -1.64 -17.64
N PRO A 175 9.20 -2.13 -16.57
CA PRO A 175 9.09 -3.54 -16.31
C PRO A 175 8.07 -4.20 -17.25
N PRO A 176 8.05 -5.54 -17.35
CA PRO A 176 7.01 -6.25 -18.06
C PRO A 176 5.61 -5.89 -17.50
N ARG A 177 4.60 -5.95 -18.36
CA ARG A 177 3.21 -5.63 -18.04
C ARG A 177 2.74 -6.42 -16.82
N VAL A 178 2.17 -5.74 -15.84
CA VAL A 178 1.57 -6.38 -14.66
C VAL A 178 0.36 -7.21 -15.09
N GLN A 179 0.17 -8.38 -14.48
CA GLN A 179 -0.98 -9.24 -14.75
C GLN A 179 -2.29 -8.55 -14.37
N SER A 180 -3.35 -8.83 -15.12
CA SER A 180 -4.68 -8.32 -14.81
C SER A 180 -5.17 -8.82 -13.45
N VAL A 181 -6.00 -7.99 -12.82
CA VAL A 181 -6.70 -8.35 -11.57
C VAL A 181 -7.52 -9.64 -11.81
N PRO A 182 -7.46 -10.64 -10.93
CA PRO A 182 -8.28 -11.85 -11.06
C PRO A 182 -9.78 -11.51 -11.08
N GLU A 183 -10.53 -12.25 -11.89
CA GLU A 183 -11.98 -12.13 -11.88
C GLU A 183 -12.54 -12.40 -10.47
N THR A 184 -13.59 -11.68 -10.10
CA THR A 184 -14.26 -11.88 -8.81
C THR A 184 -14.96 -13.24 -8.81
N PRO A 185 -14.84 -14.06 -7.73
CA PRO A 185 -15.61 -15.29 -7.61
C PRO A 185 -17.11 -15.00 -7.74
N ARG A 186 -17.82 -15.83 -8.49
CA ARG A 186 -19.28 -15.68 -8.67
C ARG A 186 -20.10 -16.17 -7.48
N GLN A 187 -19.48 -16.87 -6.55
CA GLN A 187 -20.14 -17.43 -5.36
C GLN A 187 -19.33 -17.13 -4.11
N GLY A 188 -19.93 -16.40 -3.19
CA GLY A 188 -19.44 -16.22 -1.83
C GLY A 188 -19.91 -17.32 -0.88
N GLY A 189 -19.39 -17.32 0.32
CA GLY A 189 -19.88 -18.20 1.39
C GLY A 189 -21.34 -17.89 1.74
N ARG A 190 -22.16 -18.93 1.89
CA ARG A 190 -23.56 -18.77 2.31
C ARG A 190 -23.72 -19.31 3.73
N GLY A 191 -24.46 -18.63 4.57
CA GLY A 191 -24.76 -19.10 5.92
C GLY A 191 -24.83 -17.98 6.96
N ILE A 192 -25.03 -18.39 8.19
CA ILE A 192 -24.95 -17.52 9.37
C ILE A 192 -23.70 -17.94 10.13
N PHE A 193 -22.80 -16.98 10.32
CA PHE A 193 -21.54 -17.22 10.99
C PHE A 193 -21.50 -16.43 12.29
N LEU A 194 -21.13 -17.06 13.39
CA LEU A 194 -21.13 -16.47 14.72
C LEU A 194 -19.72 -16.44 15.29
N ILE A 195 -19.22 -15.25 15.59
CA ILE A 195 -18.00 -15.03 16.33
C ILE A 195 -18.39 -14.64 17.76
N ARG A 196 -18.06 -15.47 18.73
CA ARG A 196 -18.38 -15.20 20.14
C ARG A 196 -17.28 -14.39 20.81
N LYS A 197 -17.67 -13.25 21.39
CA LYS A 197 -16.80 -12.41 22.23
C LYS A 197 -17.59 -11.95 23.46
N PRO A 198 -16.96 -11.79 24.63
CA PRO A 198 -17.61 -11.30 25.84
C PRO A 198 -17.78 -9.77 25.78
N LEU A 199 -18.65 -9.29 24.89
CA LEU A 199 -18.91 -7.87 24.68
C LEU A 199 -20.38 -7.55 24.93
N PRO A 200 -20.72 -6.33 25.40
CA PRO A 200 -22.08 -5.95 25.71
C PRO A 200 -22.92 -5.68 24.46
N GLN A 201 -22.30 -5.51 23.30
CA GLN A 201 -22.96 -5.22 22.03
C GLN A 201 -22.58 -6.24 20.96
N SER A 202 -23.52 -6.52 20.07
CA SER A 202 -23.32 -7.35 18.88
C SER A 202 -23.19 -6.51 17.64
N THR A 203 -22.25 -6.82 16.76
CA THR A 203 -22.15 -6.28 15.41
C THR A 203 -22.69 -7.31 14.43
N VAL A 204 -23.66 -6.93 13.62
CA VAL A 204 -24.24 -7.78 12.57
C VAL A 204 -23.85 -7.18 11.21
N VAL A 205 -23.25 -8.00 10.34
CA VAL A 205 -22.91 -7.62 8.96
C VAL A 205 -23.61 -8.58 8.04
N THR A 206 -24.35 -8.06 7.06
CA THR A 206 -25.03 -8.85 6.04
C THR A 206 -24.70 -8.31 4.66
N GLY A 207 -24.67 -9.16 3.65
CA GLY A 207 -24.43 -8.77 2.27
C GLY A 207 -24.20 -9.97 1.38
N GLU A 208 -24.02 -9.69 0.09
CA GLU A 208 -23.79 -10.67 -0.98
C GLU A 208 -22.90 -10.09 -2.08
N LEU A 209 -22.35 -10.94 -2.92
CA LEU A 209 -21.69 -10.52 -4.13
C LEU A 209 -22.73 -10.17 -5.20
N THR A 210 -22.56 -9.01 -5.82
CA THR A 210 -23.43 -8.52 -6.89
C THR A 210 -22.63 -8.28 -8.18
N ILE A 211 -23.06 -7.37 -9.01
CA ILE A 211 -22.34 -6.94 -10.22
C ILE A 211 -21.03 -6.22 -9.87
N SER A 212 -20.07 -6.28 -10.77
CA SER A 212 -18.80 -5.56 -10.60
C SER A 212 -18.99 -4.04 -10.75
N LYS A 213 -18.09 -3.25 -10.14
CA LYS A 213 -18.05 -1.79 -10.26
C LYS A 213 -18.10 -1.27 -11.71
N ASN A 214 -17.55 -2.07 -12.65
CA ASN A 214 -17.44 -1.70 -14.07
C ASN A 214 -18.51 -2.37 -14.93
N HIS A 215 -19.57 -2.93 -14.32
CA HIS A 215 -20.69 -3.46 -15.06
C HIS A 215 -21.45 -2.33 -15.77
N PRO A 216 -21.89 -2.50 -17.02
CA PRO A 216 -22.53 -1.44 -17.78
C PRO A 216 -23.94 -1.07 -17.27
N ASP A 217 -24.56 -1.88 -16.41
CA ASP A 217 -25.91 -1.64 -15.81
C ASP A 217 -25.81 -0.94 -14.47
#